data_823f8b889df99ca6fffc9a3b582d17a9
#
_entry.id   823f8b889df99ca6fffc9a3b582d17a9
#
_cell.length_a   1.000
_cell.length_b   1.000
_cell.length_c   1.000
_cell.angle_alpha   90.00
_cell.angle_beta   90.00
_cell.angle_gamma   90.00
#
_symmetry.space_group_name_H-M   'P 1'
#
loop_
_entity.id
_entity.type
_entity.pdbx_description
1 polymer ?
#
loop_
_entity_poly.entity_id
_entity_poly.type
_entity_poly.pdbx_seq_one_letter_code
_entity_poly.pdbx_strand_id
1 'polypeptide(L)'
;MGPFEMRPVYPRDELNPTKRPPYQQVWFRLTQPIGDDINMHRAMLAYASDFYLLGTSTFPHAISYYQNNVQMASLDHALWFHRPFRIDDWLLYDLDSPSAQGARGLARGNIYDRNGLLVATVAQEGLIRVLPEADEDMR
;
A
#
# COMPACT_ATOMS: atom_id res chain seq x y z
N MET A 1 -2.05 7.40 -10.56
CA MET A 1 -2.95 6.38 -10.03
C MET A 1 -4.41 6.67 -10.33
N GLY A 2 -4.65 7.19 -11.53
CA GLY A 2 -6.00 7.47 -12.01
C GLY A 2 -6.72 8.49 -11.15
N PRO A 3 -7.97 8.21 -10.74
CA PRO A 3 -8.80 9.18 -10.04
C PRO A 3 -8.49 9.32 -8.55
N PHE A 4 -7.52 8.57 -8.01
CA PHE A 4 -7.15 8.66 -6.59
C PHE A 4 -6.07 9.70 -6.37
N GLU A 5 -6.21 10.46 -5.29
CA GLU A 5 -5.16 11.31 -4.76
C GLU A 5 -4.54 10.59 -3.56
N MET A 6 -3.22 10.39 -3.61
CA MET A 6 -2.46 9.70 -2.58
C MET A 6 -1.39 10.64 -2.04
N ARG A 7 -1.37 10.86 -0.73
CA ARG A 7 -0.42 11.76 -0.07
C ARG A 7 0.28 11.04 1.09
N PRO A 8 1.44 10.39 0.84
CA PRO A 8 2.26 9.88 1.93
C PRO A 8 2.65 11.01 2.90
N VAL A 9 2.54 10.74 4.19
CA VAL A 9 2.91 11.73 5.23
C VAL A 9 4.42 11.97 5.20
N TYR A 10 5.21 10.90 5.02
CA TYR A 10 6.67 10.97 4.88
C TYR A 10 7.07 10.21 3.61
N PRO A 11 7.01 10.86 2.44
CA PRO A 11 7.37 10.19 1.18
C PRO A 11 8.84 9.79 1.18
N ARG A 12 9.14 8.66 0.53
CA ARG A 12 10.52 8.25 0.28
C ARG A 12 10.87 8.40 -1.20
N ASP A 13 12.17 8.44 -1.48
CA ASP A 13 12.65 8.36 -2.86
C ASP A 13 12.57 6.92 -3.34
N GLU A 14 11.57 6.62 -4.19
CA GLU A 14 11.32 5.27 -4.70
C GLU A 14 12.39 4.81 -5.70
N LEU A 15 13.10 5.73 -6.32
CA LEU A 15 14.17 5.40 -7.27
C LEU A 15 15.50 5.13 -6.55
N ASN A 16 15.74 5.77 -5.40
CA ASN A 16 16.93 5.61 -4.59
C ASN A 16 16.54 5.39 -3.13
N PRO A 17 15.87 4.26 -2.81
CA PRO A 17 15.36 4.05 -1.47
C PRO A 17 16.48 3.87 -0.46
N THR A 18 16.28 4.42 0.73
CA THR A 18 17.13 4.19 1.90
C THR A 18 16.39 3.35 2.93
N LYS A 19 17.12 2.72 3.85
CA LYS A 19 16.51 1.92 4.91
C LYS A 19 15.64 2.77 5.80
N ARG A 20 14.41 2.31 6.06
CA ARG A 20 13.42 2.95 6.92
C ARG A 20 12.69 1.90 7.74
N PRO A 21 12.14 2.28 8.90
CA PRO A 21 11.24 1.39 9.63
C PRO A 21 10.05 0.94 8.78
N PRO A 22 9.51 -0.27 9.02
CA PRO A 22 8.48 -0.85 8.16
C PRO A 22 7.08 -0.33 8.50
N TYR A 23 6.89 0.97 8.46
CA TYR A 23 5.57 1.58 8.63
C TYR A 23 5.49 2.90 7.88
N GLN A 24 4.27 3.29 7.53
CA GLN A 24 3.98 4.57 6.91
C GLN A 24 2.51 4.94 7.08
N GLN A 25 2.20 6.19 6.85
CA GLN A 25 0.84 6.70 6.77
C GLN A 25 0.65 7.39 5.42
N VAL A 26 -0.51 7.16 4.82
CA VAL A 26 -0.89 7.75 3.53
C VAL A 26 -2.31 8.30 3.62
N TRP A 27 -2.48 9.60 3.38
CA TRP A 27 -3.79 10.15 3.13
C TRP A 27 -4.22 9.85 1.70
N PHE A 28 -5.45 9.42 1.51
CA PHE A 28 -5.94 9.15 0.17
C PHE A 28 -7.43 9.43 0.05
N ARG A 29 -7.86 9.69 -1.19
CA ARG A 29 -9.27 9.84 -1.55
C ARG A 29 -9.48 9.64 -3.03
N LEU A 30 -10.70 9.30 -3.40
CA LEU A 30 -11.18 9.46 -4.77
C LEU A 30 -11.46 10.94 -5.01
N THR A 31 -10.99 11.49 -6.12
CA THR A 31 -11.05 12.94 -6.37
C THR A 31 -12.41 13.44 -6.83
N GLN A 32 -13.30 12.53 -7.25
CA GLN A 32 -14.64 12.87 -7.72
C GLN A 32 -15.71 12.21 -6.84
N PRO A 33 -16.82 12.90 -6.56
CA PRO A 33 -17.92 12.31 -5.82
C PRO A 33 -18.57 11.17 -6.62
N ILE A 34 -18.96 10.11 -5.93
CA ILE A 34 -19.57 8.91 -6.54
C ILE A 34 -20.97 8.58 -6.02
N GLY A 35 -21.61 9.51 -5.33
CA GLY A 35 -22.93 9.29 -4.75
C GLY A 35 -22.88 8.55 -3.41
N ASP A 36 -24.02 8.02 -2.97
CA ASP A 36 -24.20 7.54 -1.61
C ASP A 36 -24.33 6.02 -1.48
N ASP A 37 -24.18 5.26 -2.56
CA ASP A 37 -24.22 3.81 -2.50
C ASP A 37 -22.95 3.29 -1.80
N ILE A 38 -23.10 2.75 -0.59
CA ILE A 38 -21.99 2.24 0.21
C ILE A 38 -21.21 1.13 -0.52
N ASN A 39 -21.86 0.36 -1.36
CA ASN A 39 -21.16 -0.72 -2.10
C ASN A 39 -20.18 -0.17 -3.13
N MET A 40 -20.46 0.98 -3.72
CA MET A 40 -19.51 1.67 -4.58
C MET A 40 -18.30 2.16 -3.80
N HIS A 41 -18.52 2.75 -2.63
CA HIS A 41 -17.42 3.18 -1.76
C HIS A 41 -16.55 1.99 -1.33
N ARG A 42 -17.17 0.86 -0.97
CA ARG A 42 -16.45 -0.37 -0.60
C ARG A 42 -15.65 -0.94 -1.76
N ALA A 43 -16.23 -1.00 -2.95
CA ALA A 43 -15.54 -1.50 -4.14
C ALA A 43 -14.33 -0.65 -4.49
N MET A 44 -14.46 0.66 -4.43
CA MET A 44 -13.36 1.58 -4.69
C MET A 44 -12.27 1.50 -3.62
N LEU A 45 -12.66 1.29 -2.35
CA LEU A 45 -11.68 1.09 -1.28
C LEU A 45 -10.92 -0.22 -1.46
N ALA A 46 -11.60 -1.29 -1.84
CA ALA A 46 -10.94 -2.58 -2.11
C ALA A 46 -9.85 -2.43 -3.18
N TYR A 47 -10.13 -1.68 -4.23
CA TYR A 47 -9.13 -1.37 -5.26
C TYR A 47 -7.98 -0.53 -4.70
N ALA A 48 -8.28 0.56 -4.00
CA ALA A 48 -7.27 1.48 -3.49
C ALA A 48 -6.42 0.87 -2.36
N SER A 49 -6.96 -0.08 -1.60
CA SER A 49 -6.28 -0.67 -0.44
C SER A 49 -5.02 -1.44 -0.80
N ASP A 50 -4.86 -1.84 -2.07
CA ASP A 50 -3.65 -2.50 -2.55
C ASP A 50 -2.47 -1.51 -2.74
N PHE A 51 -2.75 -0.24 -2.90
CA PHE A 51 -1.71 0.77 -3.09
C PHE A 51 -0.91 0.96 -1.80
N TYR A 52 0.42 1.05 -1.92
CA TYR A 52 1.38 1.21 -0.82
C TYR A 52 1.49 0.02 0.14
N LEU A 53 0.57 -0.94 0.12
CA LEU A 53 0.48 -1.99 1.14
C LEU A 53 1.74 -2.86 1.15
N LEU A 54 1.98 -3.63 0.09
CA LEU A 54 3.15 -4.51 0.04
C LEU A 54 4.47 -3.74 0.03
N GLY A 55 4.49 -2.56 -0.57
CA GLY A 55 5.66 -1.70 -0.60
C GLY A 55 6.19 -1.34 0.79
N THR A 56 5.33 -1.29 1.81
CA THR A 56 5.74 -1.02 3.19
C THR A 56 6.73 -2.07 3.71
N SER A 57 6.61 -3.32 3.29
CA SER A 57 7.52 -4.41 3.68
C SER A 57 8.92 -4.26 3.10
N THR A 58 9.10 -3.41 2.10
CA THR A 58 10.42 -3.19 1.47
C THR A 58 11.25 -2.13 2.19
N PHE A 59 10.67 -1.35 3.08
CA PHE A 59 11.33 -0.19 3.71
C PHE A 59 12.63 -0.56 4.46
N PRO A 60 12.66 -1.61 5.31
CA PRO A 60 13.89 -1.95 6.01
C PRO A 60 15.01 -2.49 5.10
N HIS A 61 14.66 -2.91 3.89
CA HIS A 61 15.58 -3.52 2.94
C HIS A 61 16.11 -2.53 1.91
N ALA A 62 15.66 -1.28 1.95
CA ALA A 62 16.04 -0.22 1.01
C ALA A 62 15.81 -0.63 -0.45
N ILE A 63 14.71 -1.32 -0.73
CA ILE A 63 14.30 -1.71 -2.08
C ILE A 63 12.95 -1.11 -2.42
N SER A 64 12.63 -1.06 -3.70
CA SER A 64 11.38 -0.48 -4.19
C SER A 64 10.89 -1.24 -5.42
N TYR A 65 9.59 -1.30 -5.60
CA TYR A 65 8.95 -1.81 -6.81
C TYR A 65 9.49 -1.14 -8.09
N TYR A 66 9.92 0.11 -7.99
CA TYR A 66 10.42 0.87 -9.14
C TYR A 66 11.85 0.54 -9.55
N GLN A 67 12.56 -0.31 -8.80
CA GLN A 67 13.87 -0.80 -9.19
C GLN A 67 13.74 -1.93 -10.21
N ASN A 68 14.61 -1.94 -11.22
CA ASN A 68 14.52 -2.90 -12.33
C ASN A 68 14.72 -4.37 -11.92
N ASN A 69 15.43 -4.60 -10.81
CA ASN A 69 15.74 -5.93 -10.32
C ASN A 69 14.80 -6.41 -9.21
N VAL A 70 13.74 -5.67 -8.91
CA VAL A 70 12.75 -6.03 -7.88
C VAL A 70 11.47 -6.49 -8.55
N GLN A 71 11.04 -7.70 -8.22
CA GLN A 71 9.75 -8.26 -8.65
C GLN A 71 8.85 -8.41 -7.43
N MET A 72 7.64 -7.91 -7.53
CA MET A 72 6.65 -7.98 -6.47
C MET A 72 5.32 -8.44 -7.03
N ALA A 73 4.65 -9.33 -6.30
CA ALA A 73 3.34 -9.81 -6.66
C ALA A 73 2.53 -10.15 -5.40
N SER A 74 1.27 -9.76 -5.36
CA SER A 74 0.37 -10.14 -4.27
C SER A 74 0.03 -11.62 -4.36
N LEU A 75 0.08 -12.31 -3.22
CA LEU A 75 -0.33 -13.71 -3.10
C LEU A 75 -1.75 -13.84 -2.56
N ASP A 76 -2.16 -12.93 -1.71
CA ASP A 76 -3.49 -12.84 -1.14
C ASP A 76 -3.83 -11.37 -0.84
N HIS A 77 -5.05 -11.11 -0.42
CA HIS A 77 -5.49 -9.79 0.02
C HIS A 77 -6.76 -9.95 0.84
N ALA A 78 -6.74 -9.52 2.09
CA ALA A 78 -7.89 -9.58 2.98
C ALA A 78 -8.29 -8.18 3.41
N LEU A 79 -9.58 -7.92 3.40
CA LEU A 79 -10.13 -6.61 3.74
C LEU A 79 -11.38 -6.78 4.60
N TRP A 80 -11.39 -6.13 5.75
CA TRP A 80 -12.52 -6.11 6.67
C TRP A 80 -13.11 -4.71 6.71
N PHE A 81 -14.40 -4.59 6.42
CA PHE A 81 -15.14 -3.34 6.57
C PHE A 81 -15.77 -3.29 7.95
N HIS A 82 -15.48 -2.26 8.71
CA HIS A 82 -15.97 -2.13 10.08
C HIS A 82 -17.11 -1.15 10.21
N ARG A 83 -17.09 -0.06 9.44
CA ARG A 83 -18.05 1.03 9.51
C ARG A 83 -18.29 1.65 8.15
N PRO A 84 -19.44 2.31 7.93
CA PRO A 84 -19.67 3.11 6.73
C PRO A 84 -18.63 4.23 6.61
N PHE A 85 -18.24 4.55 5.38
CA PHE A 85 -17.28 5.60 5.06
C PHE A 85 -17.56 6.14 3.66
N ARG A 86 -16.84 7.21 3.30
CA ARG A 86 -16.82 7.75 1.95
C ARG A 86 -15.41 7.71 1.40
N ILE A 87 -15.24 7.06 0.24
CA ILE A 87 -13.94 7.00 -0.45
C ILE A 87 -13.61 8.33 -1.15
N ASP A 88 -14.60 9.19 -1.39
CA ASP A 88 -14.45 10.51 -1.99
C ASP A 88 -14.16 11.61 -0.95
N ASP A 89 -14.01 11.24 0.30
CA ASP A 89 -13.46 12.08 1.37
C ASP A 89 -12.14 11.48 1.87
N TRP A 90 -11.32 12.30 2.52
CA TRP A 90 -10.00 11.87 2.99
C TRP A 90 -10.08 10.72 3.99
N LEU A 91 -9.30 9.69 3.71
CA LEU A 91 -9.06 8.55 4.59
C LEU A 91 -7.58 8.48 4.91
N LEU A 92 -7.25 8.06 6.12
CA LEU A 92 -5.87 7.81 6.53
C LEU A 92 -5.59 6.33 6.53
N TYR A 93 -4.60 5.91 5.75
CA TYR A 93 -4.11 4.55 5.71
C TYR A 93 -2.85 4.46 6.57
N ASP A 94 -2.95 3.75 7.69
CA ASP A 94 -1.84 3.51 8.63
C ASP A 94 -1.33 2.09 8.40
N LEU A 95 -0.14 1.97 7.81
CA LEU A 95 0.41 0.72 7.32
C LEU A 95 1.65 0.32 8.12
N ASP A 96 1.78 -0.99 8.37
CA ASP A 96 3.00 -1.58 8.89
C ASP A 96 3.30 -2.92 8.21
N SER A 97 4.51 -3.41 8.41
CA SER A 97 4.92 -4.73 7.92
C SER A 97 5.68 -5.45 9.03
N PRO A 98 5.06 -6.44 9.67
CA PRO A 98 5.71 -7.19 10.76
C PRO A 98 6.76 -8.17 10.29
N SER A 99 6.77 -8.55 9.01
CA SER A 99 7.69 -9.56 8.49
C SER A 99 7.98 -9.40 7.01
N ALA A 100 9.25 -9.56 6.63
CA ALA A 100 9.69 -9.67 5.24
C ALA A 100 10.90 -10.60 5.20
N GLN A 101 10.67 -11.86 4.82
CA GLN A 101 11.70 -12.89 4.74
C GLN A 101 11.27 -14.01 3.78
N GLY A 102 12.24 -14.79 3.31
CA GLY A 102 11.95 -15.92 2.44
C GLY A 102 11.28 -15.50 1.13
N ALA A 103 11.67 -14.36 0.57
CA ALA A 103 11.07 -13.74 -0.62
C ALA A 103 9.57 -13.39 -0.44
N ARG A 104 9.11 -13.24 0.80
CA ARG A 104 7.73 -12.85 1.13
C ARG A 104 7.70 -11.66 2.06
N GLY A 105 6.75 -10.78 1.86
CA GLY A 105 6.43 -9.69 2.77
C GLY A 105 5.00 -9.81 3.27
N LEU A 106 4.81 -9.61 4.57
CA LEU A 106 3.49 -9.48 5.16
C LEU A 106 3.29 -8.01 5.51
N ALA A 107 2.25 -7.41 4.97
CA ALA A 107 1.88 -6.03 5.24
C ALA A 107 0.43 -5.96 5.69
N ARG A 108 0.14 -4.99 6.54
CA ARG A 108 -1.22 -4.75 7.04
C ARG A 108 -1.44 -3.27 7.24
N GLY A 109 -2.70 -2.89 7.32
CA GLY A 109 -3.05 -1.50 7.54
C GLY A 109 -4.42 -1.34 8.14
N ASN A 110 -4.58 -0.24 8.85
CA ASN A 110 -5.87 0.25 9.33
C ASN A 110 -6.22 1.53 8.59
N ILE A 111 -7.48 1.65 8.22
CA ILE A 111 -7.98 2.81 7.49
C ILE A 111 -8.97 3.56 8.38
N TYR A 112 -8.71 4.85 8.56
CA TYR A 112 -9.48 5.74 9.43
C TYR A 112 -10.12 6.85 8.61
N ASP A 113 -11.32 7.28 9.01
CA ASP A 113 -11.90 8.50 8.46
C ASP A 113 -11.26 9.76 9.09
N ARG A 114 -11.69 10.95 8.65
CA ARG A 114 -11.15 12.21 9.16
C ARG A 114 -11.37 12.41 10.66
N ASN A 115 -12.38 11.76 11.23
CA ASN A 115 -12.70 11.84 12.65
C ASN A 115 -11.92 10.84 13.50
N GLY A 116 -11.07 10.03 12.87
CA GLY A 116 -10.27 9.01 13.55
C GLY A 116 -11.02 7.72 13.83
N LEU A 117 -12.18 7.49 13.20
CA LEU A 117 -12.91 6.22 13.32
C LEU A 117 -12.27 5.18 12.40
N LEU A 118 -12.01 4.00 12.95
CA LEU A 118 -11.53 2.85 12.17
C LEU A 118 -12.66 2.35 11.27
N VAL A 119 -12.47 2.44 9.96
CA VAL A 119 -13.49 2.05 8.98
C VAL A 119 -13.16 0.73 8.28
N ALA A 120 -11.88 0.39 8.14
CA ALA A 120 -11.45 -0.86 7.50
C ALA A 120 -10.09 -1.31 8.00
N THR A 121 -9.83 -2.62 7.87
CA THR A 121 -8.52 -3.23 8.14
C THR A 121 -8.13 -4.09 6.95
N VAL A 122 -6.84 -4.09 6.61
CA VAL A 122 -6.30 -4.77 5.44
C VAL A 122 -5.10 -5.60 5.84
N ALA A 123 -4.94 -6.76 5.23
CA ALA A 123 -3.73 -7.58 5.38
C ALA A 123 -3.41 -8.28 4.06
N GLN A 124 -2.14 -8.40 3.75
CA GLN A 124 -1.67 -8.99 2.50
C GLN A 124 -0.31 -9.61 2.68
N GLU A 125 -0.15 -10.83 2.16
CA GLU A 125 1.16 -11.41 1.90
C GLU A 125 1.47 -11.29 0.41
N GLY A 126 2.71 -10.94 0.10
CA GLY A 126 3.18 -10.82 -1.27
C GLY A 126 4.54 -11.45 -1.47
N LEU A 127 4.82 -11.78 -2.72
CA LEU A 127 6.13 -12.22 -3.17
C LEU A 127 6.99 -10.97 -3.41
N ILE A 128 8.22 -10.99 -2.89
CA ILE A 128 9.21 -9.96 -3.13
C ILE A 128 10.51 -10.66 -3.53
N ARG A 129 10.90 -10.50 -4.79
CA ARG A 129 12.13 -11.05 -5.32
C ARG A 129 13.09 -9.92 -5.68
N VAL A 130 14.27 -9.99 -5.12
CA VAL A 130 15.40 -9.15 -5.56
C VAL A 130 16.26 -10.01 -6.46
N LEU A 131 16.20 -9.75 -7.76
CA LEU A 131 17.02 -10.44 -8.74
C LEU A 131 18.43 -9.84 -8.75
N PRO A 132 19.46 -10.63 -9.05
CA PRO A 132 20.78 -10.05 -9.29
C PRO A 132 20.67 -9.03 -10.44
N GLU A 133 21.40 -7.91 -10.32
CA GLU A 133 21.53 -7.00 -11.45
C GLU A 133 22.09 -7.79 -12.63
N ALA A 134 21.50 -7.56 -13.81
CA ALA A 134 22.01 -8.21 -15.01
C ALA A 134 23.48 -7.79 -15.17
N ASP A 135 24.37 -8.77 -15.24
CA ASP A 135 25.77 -8.54 -15.59
C ASP A 135 25.80 -7.88 -16.97
N GLU A 136 26.61 -6.84 -17.14
CA GLU A 136 26.76 -6.16 -18.43
C GLU A 136 27.13 -7.12 -19.55
N ASP A 137 27.87 -8.19 -19.24
CA ASP A 137 28.28 -9.23 -20.19
C ASP A 137 27.07 -10.12 -20.63
N MET A 138 25.94 -10.05 -19.94
CA MET A 138 24.74 -10.83 -20.26
C MET A 138 23.67 -10.01 -21.02
N ARG A 139 23.97 -8.78 -21.31
CA ARG A 139 23.02 -7.87 -21.97
C ARG A 139 23.15 -7.86 -23.48
#